data_81c8cefc37f1bef6a748c1cec295546d
#
_entry.id   81c8cefc37f1bef6a748c1cec295546d
#
_cell.length_a   1.000
_cell.length_b   1.000
_cell.length_c   1.000
_cell.angle_alpha   90.00
_cell.angle_beta   90.00
_cell.angle_gamma   90.00
#
_symmetry.space_group_name_H-M   'P 1'
#
loop_
_entity.id
_entity.type
_entity.pdbx_description
1 polymer ?
#
loop_
_entity_poly.entity_id
_entity_poly.type
_entity_poly.pdbx_seq_one_letter_code
_entity_poly.pdbx_strand_id
1 'polypeptide(L)'
;MKKGLFIVVDSGEGSGKTLQLNKAKEFFGKDLVLTREPGGSPYAEEIRNLILKSANAHQADAKTMFGLFWAARADHLKNTIVPALKAGKVVISDRFDSSTFAYQIVAQGARELETFFWQMRDFYLKDLKPDLYIYFDIDPVIGLARKNNQGGGELNHFEARQIDFHNQLREGYKEFMAHVPHEVIDASQPIEKVWGDFKKVLEKSLSKK
;
A
#
# COMPACT_ATOMS: atom_id res chain seq x y z
N MET A 1 -10.03 -1.11 -25.82
CA MET A 1 -10.44 -2.05 -24.76
C MET A 1 -10.69 -1.26 -23.49
N LYS A 2 -11.80 -1.49 -22.78
CA LYS A 2 -12.11 -0.78 -21.54
C LYS A 2 -11.06 -1.16 -20.48
N LYS A 3 -10.26 -0.19 -20.01
CA LYS A 3 -9.23 -0.39 -19.00
C LYS A 3 -9.91 -0.70 -17.66
N GLY A 4 -9.42 -1.72 -16.91
CA GLY A 4 -9.84 -1.97 -15.54
C GLY A 4 -9.59 -0.75 -14.63
N LEU A 5 -10.09 -0.74 -13.41
CA LEU A 5 -9.86 0.30 -12.41
C LEU A 5 -8.75 -0.16 -11.45
N PHE A 6 -7.73 0.67 -11.26
CA PHE A 6 -6.61 0.37 -10.38
C PHE A 6 -6.61 1.31 -9.17
N ILE A 7 -6.87 0.75 -7.99
CA ILE A 7 -6.91 1.47 -6.71
C ILE A 7 -5.80 0.93 -5.81
N VAL A 8 -5.13 1.83 -5.12
CA VAL A 8 -4.16 1.50 -4.06
C VAL A 8 -4.75 1.90 -2.72
N VAL A 9 -4.59 1.05 -1.72
CA VAL A 9 -5.03 1.34 -0.35
C VAL A 9 -3.84 1.26 0.59
N ASP A 10 -3.52 2.37 1.22
CA ASP A 10 -2.41 2.49 2.17
C ASP A 10 -2.85 2.93 3.56
N SER A 11 -2.02 2.65 4.53
CA SER A 11 -2.25 3.08 5.92
C SER A 11 -1.01 2.89 6.78
N GLY A 12 -1.00 3.55 7.94
CA GLY A 12 -0.20 3.16 9.09
C GLY A 12 -0.73 1.88 9.76
N GLU A 13 -0.05 1.47 10.85
CA GLU A 13 -0.43 0.30 11.63
C GLU A 13 -1.73 0.53 12.41
N GLY A 14 -2.50 -0.54 12.64
CA GLY A 14 -3.71 -0.51 13.47
C GLY A 14 -4.90 0.26 12.86
N SER A 15 -4.83 0.67 11.60
CA SER A 15 -5.93 1.38 10.90
C SER A 15 -7.17 0.53 10.61
N GLY A 16 -7.08 -0.80 10.74
CA GLY A 16 -8.16 -1.72 10.35
C GLY A 16 -8.24 -1.98 8.84
N LYS A 17 -7.22 -1.59 8.05
CA LYS A 17 -7.19 -1.72 6.58
C LYS A 17 -7.58 -3.11 6.09
N THR A 18 -7.03 -4.18 6.68
CA THR A 18 -7.33 -5.56 6.29
C THR A 18 -8.81 -5.88 6.38
N LEU A 19 -9.49 -5.43 7.44
CA LEU A 19 -10.93 -5.61 7.59
C LEU A 19 -11.72 -4.89 6.50
N GLN A 20 -11.34 -3.65 6.21
CA GLN A 20 -11.98 -2.85 5.16
C GLN A 20 -11.78 -3.45 3.76
N LEU A 21 -10.60 -4.00 3.49
CA LEU A 21 -10.31 -4.70 2.23
C LEU A 21 -11.13 -5.99 2.09
N ASN A 22 -11.37 -6.73 3.18
CA ASN A 22 -12.25 -7.89 3.16
C ASN A 22 -13.70 -7.48 2.85
N LYS A 23 -14.21 -6.40 3.45
CA LYS A 23 -15.53 -5.85 3.11
C LYS A 23 -15.59 -5.40 1.63
N ALA A 24 -14.52 -4.81 1.10
CA ALA A 24 -14.45 -4.47 -0.33
C ALA A 24 -14.50 -5.72 -1.22
N LYS A 25 -13.86 -6.82 -0.81
CA LYS A 25 -13.92 -8.10 -1.51
C LYS A 25 -15.35 -8.66 -1.57
N GLU A 26 -16.10 -8.55 -0.50
CA GLU A 26 -17.51 -8.93 -0.48
C GLU A 26 -18.35 -8.01 -1.37
N PHE A 27 -18.10 -6.71 -1.34
CA PHE A 27 -18.81 -5.69 -2.13
C PHE A 27 -18.64 -5.89 -3.65
N PHE A 28 -17.41 -6.13 -4.12
CA PHE A 28 -17.13 -6.32 -5.55
C PHE A 28 -17.31 -7.76 -6.04
N GLY A 29 -17.21 -8.75 -5.14
CA GLY A 29 -17.29 -10.16 -5.48
C GLY A 29 -16.22 -10.58 -6.51
N LYS A 30 -16.65 -11.30 -7.55
CA LYS A 30 -15.77 -11.85 -8.61
C LYS A 30 -15.13 -10.79 -9.53
N ASP A 31 -15.58 -9.55 -9.48
CA ASP A 31 -15.04 -8.48 -10.32
C ASP A 31 -13.84 -7.78 -9.72
N LEU A 32 -13.50 -8.12 -8.47
CA LEU A 32 -12.32 -7.65 -7.77
C LEU A 32 -11.14 -8.63 -7.89
N VAL A 33 -9.98 -8.08 -8.20
CA VAL A 33 -8.68 -8.69 -7.90
C VAL A 33 -8.08 -7.92 -6.71
N LEU A 34 -8.18 -8.52 -5.53
CA LEU A 34 -7.52 -8.00 -4.33
C LEU A 34 -6.12 -8.60 -4.25
N THR A 35 -5.12 -7.74 -4.24
CA THR A 35 -3.70 -8.11 -4.20
C THR A 35 -2.94 -7.27 -3.18
N ARG A 36 -1.62 -7.47 -3.05
CA ARG A 36 -0.82 -6.73 -2.05
C ARG A 36 0.64 -6.55 -2.46
N GLU A 37 1.32 -5.58 -1.86
CA GLU A 37 2.76 -5.44 -1.94
C GLU A 37 3.44 -5.35 -0.55
N PRO A 38 4.69 -5.85 -0.46
CA PRO A 38 5.38 -6.66 -1.46
C PRO A 38 4.70 -8.01 -1.63
N GLY A 39 4.79 -8.62 -2.83
CA GLY A 39 4.15 -9.90 -3.15
C GLY A 39 3.13 -9.79 -4.28
N GLY A 40 2.10 -10.64 -4.24
CA GLY A 40 0.98 -10.60 -5.17
C GLY A 40 1.20 -11.35 -6.50
N SER A 41 2.37 -11.95 -6.72
CA SER A 41 2.68 -12.88 -7.81
C SER A 41 3.75 -13.87 -7.34
N PRO A 42 3.92 -15.03 -7.98
CA PRO A 42 4.78 -16.09 -7.45
C PRO A 42 6.20 -15.61 -7.11
N TYR A 43 6.88 -14.97 -8.04
CA TYR A 43 8.25 -14.49 -7.80
C TYR A 43 8.30 -13.29 -6.83
N ALA A 44 7.31 -12.41 -6.88
CA ALA A 44 7.20 -11.32 -5.92
C ALA A 44 6.98 -11.82 -4.47
N GLU A 45 6.32 -12.98 -4.28
CA GLU A 45 6.19 -13.61 -2.94
C GLU A 45 7.54 -14.17 -2.43
N GLU A 46 8.43 -14.64 -3.30
CA GLU A 46 9.80 -15.02 -2.92
C GLU A 46 10.57 -13.79 -2.43
N ILE A 47 10.49 -12.68 -3.18
CA ILE A 47 11.11 -11.40 -2.77
C ILE A 47 10.48 -10.88 -1.48
N ARG A 48 9.16 -11.01 -1.29
CA ARG A 48 8.50 -10.69 -0.01
C ARG A 48 9.08 -11.47 1.16
N ASN A 49 9.31 -12.76 0.98
CA ASN A 49 9.92 -13.58 2.03
C ASN A 49 11.34 -13.10 2.36
N LEU A 50 12.12 -12.70 1.35
CA LEU A 50 13.43 -12.10 1.54
C LEU A 50 13.34 -10.79 2.34
N ILE A 51 12.41 -9.89 1.97
CA ILE A 51 12.21 -8.59 2.63
C ILE A 51 11.76 -8.75 4.09
N LEU A 52 10.79 -9.64 4.36
CA LEU A 52 10.10 -9.67 5.65
C LEU A 52 10.55 -10.78 6.59
N LYS A 53 11.08 -11.89 6.07
CA LYS A 53 11.36 -13.11 6.86
C LYS A 53 12.83 -13.51 6.88
N SER A 54 13.69 -12.90 6.06
CA SER A 54 15.13 -13.18 6.13
C SER A 54 15.67 -12.77 7.49
N ALA A 55 16.50 -13.62 8.10
CA ALA A 55 17.18 -13.32 9.36
C ALA A 55 18.02 -12.03 9.29
N ASN A 56 18.50 -11.69 8.09
CA ASN A 56 19.32 -10.50 7.84
C ASN A 56 18.51 -9.29 7.32
N ALA A 57 17.18 -9.39 7.22
CA ALA A 57 16.34 -8.32 6.67
C ALA A 57 16.50 -6.99 7.44
N HIS A 58 16.73 -7.07 8.78
CA HIS A 58 16.93 -5.90 9.64
C HIS A 58 18.24 -5.16 9.37
N GLN A 59 19.22 -5.79 8.68
CA GLN A 59 20.51 -5.20 8.32
C GLN A 59 20.50 -4.48 6.97
N ALA A 60 19.47 -4.73 6.16
CA ALA A 60 19.34 -4.10 4.85
C ALA A 60 19.02 -2.60 5.00
N ASP A 61 19.81 -1.78 4.32
CA ASP A 61 19.61 -0.34 4.27
C ASP A 61 18.40 0.05 3.38
N ALA A 62 18.04 1.32 3.39
CA ALA A 62 16.93 1.84 2.61
C ALA A 62 17.13 1.64 1.10
N LYS A 63 18.36 1.71 0.58
CA LYS A 63 18.67 1.52 -0.85
C LYS A 63 18.46 0.08 -1.29
N THR A 64 18.93 -0.86 -0.47
CA THR A 64 18.71 -2.30 -0.69
C THR A 64 17.21 -2.62 -0.69
N MET A 65 16.47 -2.13 0.32
CA MET A 65 15.03 -2.31 0.39
C MET A 65 14.32 -1.67 -0.80
N PHE A 66 14.69 -0.46 -1.18
CA PHE A 66 14.16 0.24 -2.35
C PHE A 66 14.26 -0.63 -3.62
N GLY A 67 15.45 -1.20 -3.88
CA GLY A 67 15.67 -2.08 -5.02
C GLY A 67 14.79 -3.34 -4.99
N LEU A 68 14.69 -3.99 -3.83
CA LEU A 68 13.87 -5.19 -3.66
C LEU A 68 12.37 -4.90 -3.85
N PHE A 69 11.86 -3.78 -3.34
CA PHE A 69 10.46 -3.39 -3.54
C PHE A 69 10.16 -3.12 -5.02
N TRP A 70 11.06 -2.47 -5.77
CA TRP A 70 10.85 -2.25 -7.20
C TRP A 70 10.95 -3.54 -8.01
N ALA A 71 11.85 -4.47 -7.65
CA ALA A 71 11.93 -5.79 -8.28
C ALA A 71 10.63 -6.60 -8.08
N ALA A 72 10.10 -6.66 -6.85
CA ALA A 72 8.84 -7.33 -6.56
C ALA A 72 7.67 -6.68 -7.32
N ARG A 73 7.60 -5.35 -7.34
CA ARG A 73 6.57 -4.58 -8.06
C ARG A 73 6.58 -4.84 -9.56
N ALA A 74 7.75 -4.92 -10.19
CA ALA A 74 7.87 -5.22 -11.62
C ALA A 74 7.24 -6.57 -11.96
N ASP A 75 7.50 -7.60 -11.16
CA ASP A 75 6.90 -8.92 -11.35
C ASP A 75 5.39 -8.91 -11.08
N HIS A 76 4.96 -8.25 -10.02
CA HIS A 76 3.56 -8.10 -9.64
C HIS A 76 2.73 -7.37 -10.70
N LEU A 77 3.25 -6.26 -11.25
CA LEU A 77 2.64 -5.55 -12.36
C LEU A 77 2.43 -6.46 -13.56
N LYS A 78 3.49 -7.17 -13.99
CA LYS A 78 3.47 -8.01 -15.18
C LYS A 78 2.51 -9.19 -15.04
N ASN A 79 2.54 -9.89 -13.92
CA ASN A 79 1.91 -11.19 -13.77
C ASN A 79 0.53 -11.15 -13.11
N THR A 80 0.15 -10.05 -12.45
CA THR A 80 -1.14 -9.94 -11.74
C THR A 80 -1.91 -8.70 -12.14
N ILE A 81 -1.35 -7.50 -11.96
CA ILE A 81 -2.10 -6.25 -12.13
C ILE A 81 -2.48 -6.02 -13.59
N VAL A 82 -1.51 -6.09 -14.51
CA VAL A 82 -1.74 -5.83 -15.94
C VAL A 82 -2.75 -6.81 -16.56
N PRO A 83 -2.65 -8.14 -16.34
CA PRO A 83 -3.66 -9.07 -16.84
C PRO A 83 -5.07 -8.77 -16.31
N ALA A 84 -5.20 -8.47 -15.03
CA ALA A 84 -6.50 -8.14 -14.42
C ALA A 84 -7.10 -6.85 -15.00
N LEU A 85 -6.30 -5.79 -15.16
CA LEU A 85 -6.75 -4.54 -15.77
C LEU A 85 -7.14 -4.71 -17.24
N LYS A 86 -6.41 -5.53 -18.01
CA LYS A 86 -6.77 -5.88 -19.38
C LYS A 86 -8.09 -6.64 -19.46
N ALA A 87 -8.37 -7.49 -18.46
CA ALA A 87 -9.64 -8.21 -18.34
C ALA A 87 -10.81 -7.32 -17.85
N GLY A 88 -10.59 -6.02 -17.65
CA GLY A 88 -11.61 -5.07 -17.20
C GLY A 88 -11.97 -5.16 -15.71
N LYS A 89 -11.18 -5.89 -14.92
CA LYS A 89 -11.40 -6.05 -13.47
C LYS A 89 -11.10 -4.77 -12.69
N VAL A 90 -11.68 -4.67 -11.51
CA VAL A 90 -11.21 -3.75 -10.46
C VAL A 90 -10.02 -4.40 -9.77
N VAL A 91 -8.90 -3.72 -9.72
CA VAL A 91 -7.72 -4.15 -8.96
C VAL A 91 -7.57 -3.25 -7.74
N ILE A 92 -7.56 -3.83 -6.56
CA ILE A 92 -7.20 -3.13 -5.33
C ILE A 92 -5.90 -3.74 -4.80
N SER A 93 -4.86 -2.92 -4.71
CA SER A 93 -3.60 -3.32 -4.08
C SER A 93 -3.53 -2.81 -2.64
N ASP A 94 -3.34 -3.73 -1.69
CA ASP A 94 -2.94 -3.41 -0.33
C ASP A 94 -1.47 -3.02 -0.35
N ARG A 95 -1.19 -1.72 -0.26
CA ARG A 95 0.11 -1.07 -0.47
C ARG A 95 0.57 -1.10 -1.94
N PHE A 96 1.43 -0.14 -2.28
CA PHE A 96 2.06 -0.03 -3.61
C PHE A 96 3.30 0.89 -3.52
N ASP A 97 3.54 1.71 -4.54
CA ASP A 97 4.69 2.62 -4.63
C ASP A 97 4.70 3.72 -3.55
N SER A 98 3.54 4.19 -3.12
CA SER A 98 3.34 5.08 -1.97
C SER A 98 4.02 4.55 -0.70
N SER A 99 3.93 3.23 -0.45
CA SER A 99 4.62 2.61 0.68
C SER A 99 6.15 2.69 0.53
N THR A 100 6.69 2.51 -0.67
CA THR A 100 8.15 2.66 -0.90
C THR A 100 8.59 4.10 -0.63
N PHE A 101 7.82 5.09 -1.06
CA PHE A 101 8.11 6.50 -0.76
C PHE A 101 8.08 6.76 0.75
N ALA A 102 6.99 6.38 1.40
CA ALA A 102 6.81 6.65 2.82
C ALA A 102 7.84 5.92 3.72
N TYR A 103 8.13 4.64 3.43
CA TYR A 103 9.05 3.84 4.24
C TYR A 103 10.52 4.17 3.97
N GLN A 104 10.97 4.07 2.71
CA GLN A 104 12.40 4.17 2.39
C GLN A 104 12.85 5.62 2.32
N ILE A 105 12.11 6.50 1.64
CA ILE A 105 12.54 7.87 1.40
C ILE A 105 12.33 8.73 2.63
N VAL A 106 11.15 8.65 3.24
CA VAL A 106 10.82 9.53 4.37
C VAL A 106 11.21 8.90 5.70
N ALA A 107 10.60 7.77 6.09
CA ALA A 107 10.75 7.22 7.43
C ALA A 107 12.15 6.62 7.70
N GLN A 108 12.83 6.09 6.69
CA GLN A 108 14.23 5.65 6.77
C GLN A 108 15.22 6.75 6.37
N GLY A 109 14.76 7.92 5.94
CA GLY A 109 15.58 9.10 5.69
C GLY A 109 16.42 9.07 4.41
N ALA A 110 16.13 8.17 3.45
CA ALA A 110 16.88 8.08 2.19
C ALA A 110 16.39 9.11 1.14
N ARG A 111 16.36 10.38 1.52
CA ARG A 111 15.86 11.49 0.69
C ARG A 111 16.60 11.64 -0.64
N GLU A 112 17.85 11.22 -0.71
CA GLU A 112 18.62 11.20 -1.96
C GLU A 112 18.02 10.30 -3.04
N LEU A 113 17.15 9.34 -2.67
CA LEU A 113 16.45 8.48 -3.62
C LEU A 113 15.19 9.11 -4.22
N GLU A 114 14.74 10.26 -3.74
CA GLU A 114 13.43 10.81 -4.10
C GLU A 114 13.31 11.08 -5.61
N THR A 115 14.28 11.78 -6.21
CA THR A 115 14.27 12.02 -7.66
C THR A 115 14.28 10.70 -8.43
N PHE A 116 15.09 9.74 -7.99
CA PHE A 116 15.17 8.42 -8.63
C PHE A 116 13.88 7.62 -8.46
N PHE A 117 13.20 7.75 -7.32
CA PHE A 117 11.89 7.14 -7.10
C PHE A 117 10.87 7.58 -8.17
N TRP A 118 10.76 8.88 -8.45
CA TRP A 118 9.83 9.39 -9.47
C TRP A 118 10.21 8.91 -10.88
N GLN A 119 11.50 8.83 -11.20
CA GLN A 119 11.99 8.26 -12.47
C GLN A 119 11.64 6.78 -12.60
N MET A 120 11.88 5.98 -11.56
CA MET A 120 11.52 4.55 -11.52
C MET A 120 10.01 4.36 -11.63
N ARG A 121 9.23 5.20 -10.93
CA ARG A 121 7.78 5.20 -11.02
C ARG A 121 7.29 5.45 -12.45
N ASP A 122 7.82 6.45 -13.11
CA ASP A 122 7.47 6.75 -14.50
C ASP A 122 7.91 5.65 -15.46
N PHE A 123 9.09 5.07 -15.24
CA PHE A 123 9.61 3.97 -16.06
C PHE A 123 8.76 2.70 -15.96
N TYR A 124 8.42 2.26 -14.74
CA TYR A 124 7.68 1.01 -14.54
C TYR A 124 6.17 1.15 -14.75
N LEU A 125 5.57 2.25 -14.33
CA LEU A 125 4.13 2.40 -14.36
C LEU A 125 3.61 2.94 -15.69
N LYS A 126 4.31 3.88 -16.32
CA LYS A 126 3.84 4.48 -17.59
C LYS A 126 2.35 4.86 -17.50
N ASP A 127 1.54 4.23 -18.36
CA ASP A 127 0.08 4.41 -18.42
C ASP A 127 -0.69 3.55 -17.39
N LEU A 128 0.04 2.79 -16.55
CA LEU A 128 -0.52 1.90 -15.52
C LEU A 128 -0.54 2.52 -14.13
N LYS A 129 -0.34 3.84 -14.04
CA LYS A 129 -0.43 4.55 -12.76
C LYS A 129 -1.80 4.29 -12.14
N PRO A 130 -1.87 4.06 -10.81
CA PRO A 130 -3.15 3.91 -10.12
C PRO A 130 -4.10 5.07 -10.43
N ASP A 131 -5.36 4.74 -10.65
CA ASP A 131 -6.42 5.72 -10.91
C ASP A 131 -6.76 6.50 -9.63
N LEU A 132 -6.57 5.87 -8.45
CA LEU A 132 -6.83 6.46 -7.14
C LEU A 132 -5.98 5.80 -6.06
N TYR A 133 -5.46 6.61 -5.14
CA TYR A 133 -4.91 6.17 -3.87
C TYR A 133 -5.91 6.49 -2.75
N ILE A 134 -6.11 5.56 -1.83
CA ILE A 134 -6.95 5.75 -0.66
C ILE A 134 -6.08 5.55 0.56
N TYR A 135 -5.92 6.61 1.34
CA TYR A 135 -5.11 6.59 2.54
C TYR A 135 -5.98 6.54 3.79
N PHE A 136 -5.88 5.46 4.57
CA PHE A 136 -6.50 5.37 5.88
C PHE A 136 -5.58 6.02 6.89
N ASP A 137 -5.85 7.29 7.20
CA ASP A 137 -5.08 8.07 8.15
C ASP A 137 -5.48 7.72 9.59
N ILE A 138 -4.50 7.44 10.41
CA ILE A 138 -4.66 7.20 11.84
C ILE A 138 -3.45 7.76 12.59
N ASP A 139 -3.71 8.31 13.77
CA ASP A 139 -2.63 8.69 14.67
C ASP A 139 -1.81 7.44 15.04
N PRO A 140 -0.47 7.45 14.89
CA PRO A 140 0.38 6.30 15.18
C PRO A 140 0.24 5.76 16.60
N VAL A 141 0.02 6.63 17.60
CA VAL A 141 -0.19 6.20 19.00
C VAL A 141 -1.46 5.37 19.12
N ILE A 142 -2.55 5.83 18.48
CA ILE A 142 -3.83 5.10 18.48
C ILE A 142 -3.69 3.79 17.70
N GLY A 143 -3.04 3.83 16.53
CA GLY A 143 -2.85 2.67 15.68
C GLY A 143 -2.05 1.56 16.37
N LEU A 144 -0.90 1.89 16.94
CA LEU A 144 -0.06 0.95 17.67
C LEU A 144 -0.76 0.39 18.91
N ALA A 145 -1.49 1.23 19.66
CA ALA A 145 -2.27 0.75 20.79
C ALA A 145 -3.35 -0.26 20.36
N ARG A 146 -4.07 -0.01 19.26
CA ARG A 146 -5.04 -0.97 18.70
C ARG A 146 -4.39 -2.30 18.31
N LYS A 147 -3.22 -2.24 17.67
CA LYS A 147 -2.48 -3.44 17.23
C LYS A 147 -2.04 -4.29 18.41
N ASN A 148 -1.47 -3.68 19.45
CA ASN A 148 -1.02 -4.36 20.64
C ASN A 148 -2.18 -5.05 21.38
N ASN A 149 -3.36 -4.43 21.44
CA ASN A 149 -4.55 -4.98 22.08
C ASN A 149 -5.18 -6.15 21.30
N GLN A 150 -4.85 -6.34 20.03
CA GLN A 150 -5.39 -7.43 19.20
C GLN A 150 -4.58 -8.74 19.32
N GLY A 151 -3.62 -8.84 20.27
CA GLY A 151 -2.80 -10.04 20.45
C GLY A 151 -1.92 -10.33 19.24
N GLY A 152 -1.28 -9.31 18.71
CA GLY A 152 -0.46 -9.38 17.50
C GLY A 152 0.61 -10.45 17.60
N GLY A 153 0.78 -11.24 16.53
CA GLY A 153 1.89 -12.17 16.36
C GLY A 153 3.26 -11.46 16.34
N GLU A 154 4.31 -12.21 16.01
CA GLU A 154 5.65 -11.61 15.90
C GLU A 154 5.64 -10.40 14.95
N LEU A 155 6.10 -9.25 15.48
CA LEU A 155 6.22 -8.02 14.72
C LEU A 155 7.37 -8.17 13.71
N ASN A 156 7.14 -7.79 12.46
CA ASN A 156 8.25 -7.67 11.53
C ASN A 156 9.13 -6.46 11.89
N HIS A 157 10.33 -6.38 11.32
CA HIS A 157 11.32 -5.35 11.66
C HIS A 157 10.89 -3.90 11.36
N PHE A 158 9.87 -3.66 10.55
CA PHE A 158 9.28 -2.34 10.35
C PHE A 158 8.27 -2.01 11.45
N GLU A 159 7.45 -2.98 11.83
CA GLU A 159 6.43 -2.83 12.86
C GLU A 159 7.02 -2.63 14.25
N ALA A 160 8.19 -3.21 14.50
CA ALA A 160 8.93 -3.09 15.77
C ALA A 160 9.66 -1.74 15.96
N ARG A 161 9.55 -0.81 15.00
CA ARG A 161 10.19 0.51 15.08
C ARG A 161 9.53 1.39 16.14
N GLN A 162 10.30 2.38 16.64
CA GLN A 162 9.84 3.37 17.61
C GLN A 162 8.78 4.30 17.02
N ILE A 163 8.04 4.98 17.88
CA ILE A 163 6.93 5.87 17.51
C ILE A 163 7.34 6.95 16.49
N ASP A 164 8.55 7.49 16.59
CA ASP A 164 9.06 8.51 15.68
C ASP A 164 9.12 8.02 14.24
N PHE A 165 9.47 6.74 14.03
CA PHE A 165 9.44 6.14 12.71
C PHE A 165 8.01 6.12 12.13
N HIS A 166 7.01 5.78 12.94
CA HIS A 166 5.62 5.75 12.52
C HIS A 166 5.04 7.15 12.27
N ASN A 167 5.52 8.17 13.02
CA ASN A 167 5.20 9.57 12.74
C ASN A 167 5.79 10.00 11.38
N GLN A 168 7.06 9.71 11.11
CA GLN A 168 7.68 9.98 9.83
C GLN A 168 6.99 9.23 8.67
N LEU A 169 6.58 7.99 8.92
CA LEU A 169 5.84 7.19 7.94
C LEU A 169 4.50 7.83 7.58
N ARG A 170 3.75 8.33 8.57
CA ARG A 170 2.49 9.05 8.36
C ARG A 170 2.72 10.31 7.52
N GLU A 171 3.74 11.10 7.84
CA GLU A 171 4.08 12.29 7.05
C GLU A 171 4.52 11.91 5.63
N GLY A 172 5.28 10.83 5.45
CA GLY A 172 5.67 10.33 4.13
C GLY A 172 4.48 9.93 3.25
N TYR A 173 3.45 9.33 3.82
CA TYR A 173 2.21 9.08 3.08
C TYR A 173 1.51 10.38 2.67
N LYS A 174 1.37 11.34 3.57
CA LYS A 174 0.75 12.64 3.26
C LYS A 174 1.50 13.38 2.15
N GLU A 175 2.83 13.38 2.24
CA GLU A 175 3.71 13.98 1.23
C GLU A 175 3.50 13.32 -0.15
N PHE A 176 3.52 11.98 -0.21
CA PHE A 176 3.26 11.26 -1.45
C PHE A 176 1.87 11.55 -2.02
N MET A 177 0.84 11.55 -1.17
CA MET A 177 -0.55 11.80 -1.59
C MET A 177 -0.72 13.15 -2.27
N ALA A 178 0.04 14.18 -1.87
CA ALA A 178 -0.01 15.50 -2.51
C ALA A 178 0.37 15.48 -4.01
N HIS A 179 1.01 14.40 -4.50
CA HIS A 179 1.46 14.26 -5.89
C HIS A 179 0.59 13.36 -6.77
N VAL A 180 -0.45 12.75 -6.21
CA VAL A 180 -1.27 11.74 -6.91
C VAL A 180 -2.76 11.95 -6.66
N PRO A 181 -3.67 11.45 -7.54
CA PRO A 181 -5.09 11.40 -7.23
C PRO A 181 -5.33 10.58 -5.97
N HIS A 182 -5.92 11.18 -4.92
CA HIS A 182 -6.12 10.50 -3.65
C HIS A 182 -7.41 10.91 -2.94
N GLU A 183 -7.83 10.07 -1.99
CA GLU A 183 -8.84 10.35 -0.97
C GLU A 183 -8.26 9.90 0.38
N VAL A 184 -8.54 10.67 1.43
CA VAL A 184 -8.10 10.36 2.81
C VAL A 184 -9.32 9.99 3.63
N ILE A 185 -9.22 8.89 4.37
CA ILE A 185 -10.28 8.39 5.26
C ILE A 185 -9.74 8.38 6.69
N ASP A 186 -10.44 9.03 7.59
CA ASP A 186 -10.12 9.00 9.02
C ASP A 186 -10.40 7.61 9.60
N ALA A 187 -9.33 6.84 9.80
CA ALA A 187 -9.39 5.49 10.34
C ALA A 187 -9.45 5.46 11.90
N SER A 188 -9.48 6.61 12.57
CA SER A 188 -9.71 6.68 14.01
C SER A 188 -11.17 6.39 14.37
N GLN A 189 -12.08 6.59 13.43
CA GLN A 189 -13.53 6.40 13.55
C GLN A 189 -13.92 4.92 13.83
N PRO A 190 -15.16 4.67 14.28
CA PRO A 190 -15.70 3.32 14.38
C PRO A 190 -15.65 2.58 13.04
N ILE A 191 -15.44 1.26 13.10
CA ILE A 191 -15.22 0.38 11.92
C ILE A 191 -16.30 0.56 10.83
N GLU A 192 -17.58 0.66 11.24
CA GLU A 192 -18.70 0.78 10.28
C GLU A 192 -18.73 2.17 9.63
N LYS A 193 -18.29 3.20 10.33
CA LYS A 193 -18.17 4.56 9.78
C LYS A 193 -17.06 4.60 8.72
N VAL A 194 -15.90 4.02 9.04
CA VAL A 194 -14.77 3.88 8.09
C VAL A 194 -15.20 3.10 6.85
N TRP A 195 -15.96 2.02 7.03
CA TRP A 195 -16.52 1.27 5.91
C TRP A 195 -17.47 2.11 5.05
N GLY A 196 -18.37 2.85 5.69
CA GLY A 196 -19.31 3.71 4.97
C GLY A 196 -18.60 4.76 4.10
N ASP A 197 -17.55 5.38 4.63
CA ASP A 197 -16.77 6.38 3.90
C ASP A 197 -15.92 5.72 2.80
N PHE A 198 -15.29 4.58 3.06
CA PHE A 198 -14.54 3.81 2.07
C PHE A 198 -15.45 3.35 0.91
N LYS A 199 -16.61 2.78 1.23
CA LYS A 199 -17.60 2.34 0.24
C LYS A 199 -18.03 3.48 -0.69
N LYS A 200 -18.32 4.68 -0.15
CA LYS A 200 -18.68 5.86 -0.95
C LYS A 200 -17.58 6.23 -1.95
N VAL A 201 -16.31 6.17 -1.52
CA VAL A 201 -15.18 6.44 -2.41
C VAL A 201 -15.09 5.40 -3.52
N LEU A 202 -15.29 4.11 -3.20
CA LEU A 202 -15.30 3.04 -4.19
C LEU A 202 -16.45 3.21 -5.20
N GLU A 203 -17.66 3.49 -4.75
CA GLU A 203 -18.84 3.74 -5.61
C GLU A 203 -18.61 4.94 -6.54
N LYS A 204 -18.10 6.06 -6.01
CA LYS A 204 -17.73 7.25 -6.81
C LYS A 204 -16.68 6.93 -7.87
N SER A 205 -15.72 6.05 -7.57
CA SER A 205 -14.67 5.66 -8.50
C SER A 205 -15.19 4.79 -9.64
N LEU A 206 -16.19 3.96 -9.37
CA LEU A 206 -16.86 3.16 -10.40
C LEU A 206 -17.72 4.02 -11.35
N SER A 207 -18.39 5.04 -10.84
CA SER A 207 -19.27 5.89 -11.64
C SER A 207 -18.54 6.83 -12.61
N LYS A 208 -17.24 7.04 -12.42
CA LYS A 208 -16.38 7.87 -13.29
C LYS A 208 -15.80 7.09 -14.48
N LYS A 209 -16.10 5.81 -14.59
CA LYS A 209 -15.59 4.88 -15.60
C LYS A 209 -16.63 4.60 -16.69
#